data_0f5e2ad8fe3eec51d7196a6d490a67d5
#
_entry.id   0f5e2ad8fe3eec51d7196a6d490a67d5
#
_cell.length_a   1.000
_cell.length_b   1.000
_cell.length_c   1.000
_cell.angle_alpha   90.00
_cell.angle_beta   90.00
_cell.angle_gamma   90.00
#
_symmetry.space_group_name_H-M   'P 1'
#
loop_
_entity.id
_entity.type
_entity.pdbx_description
1 polymer ?
#
loop_
_entity_poly.entity_id
_entity_poly.type
_entity_poly.pdbx_seq_one_letter_code
_entity_poly.pdbx_strand_id
1 'polypeptide(L)'
;MGREKILIGKIGERSAQEFLRKKGYKLMKLNYRTFFGEIDAVAKKGDFIVFIEIKTRRSSSLGPPYLAITKAKERHIIRNALSYLKRYGLADSYWRIDIVSVKLNYGHKVENIELIENAVEDNY
;
A
#
# COMPACT_ATOMS: atom_id res chain seq x y z
N MET A 1 23.01 5.54 3.48
CA MET A 1 22.05 4.45 3.16
C MET A 1 20.69 4.73 3.74
N GLY A 2 20.56 4.83 5.07
CA GLY A 2 19.27 4.97 5.71
C GLY A 2 18.49 6.22 5.34
N ARG A 3 19.17 7.36 5.25
CA ARG A 3 18.50 8.63 4.95
C ARG A 3 17.86 8.68 3.56
N GLU A 4 18.57 8.20 2.56
CA GLU A 4 18.05 8.17 1.19
C GLU A 4 16.87 7.23 1.06
N LYS A 5 16.96 6.06 1.67
CA LYS A 5 15.89 5.07 1.66
C LYS A 5 14.64 5.58 2.35
N ILE A 6 14.81 6.27 3.49
CA ILE A 6 13.69 6.89 4.21
C ILE A 6 13.05 8.00 3.37
N LEU A 7 13.87 8.84 2.74
CA LEU A 7 13.39 9.93 1.89
C LEU A 7 12.58 9.39 0.71
N ILE A 8 13.10 8.36 0.04
CA ILE A 8 12.42 7.72 -1.09
C ILE A 8 11.05 7.18 -0.65
N GLY A 9 11.01 6.51 0.50
CA GLY A 9 9.77 6.00 1.06
C GLY A 9 8.75 7.10 1.33
N LYS A 10 9.18 8.21 1.91
CA LYS A 10 8.28 9.34 2.20
C LYS A 10 7.74 9.99 0.95
N ILE A 11 8.58 10.19 -0.06
CA ILE A 11 8.15 10.74 -1.35
C ILE A 11 7.12 9.82 -1.98
N GLY A 12 7.40 8.53 -1.99
CA GLY A 12 6.50 7.54 -2.56
C GLY A 12 5.15 7.49 -1.85
N GLU A 13 5.16 7.50 -0.51
CA GLU A 13 3.92 7.50 0.28
C GLU A 13 3.08 8.74 -0.02
N ARG A 14 3.69 9.91 -0.03
CA ARG A 14 2.98 11.16 -0.31
C ARG A 14 2.38 11.15 -1.72
N SER A 15 3.18 10.73 -2.69
CA SER A 15 2.73 10.65 -4.08
C SER A 15 1.59 9.67 -4.25
N ALA A 16 1.69 8.52 -3.59
CA ALA A 16 0.64 7.50 -3.61
C ALA A 16 -0.66 8.01 -2.98
N GLN A 17 -0.56 8.72 -1.87
CA GLN A 17 -1.72 9.28 -1.18
C GLN A 17 -2.45 10.29 -2.07
N GLU A 18 -1.74 11.20 -2.71
CA GLU A 18 -2.33 12.16 -3.64
C GLU A 18 -2.99 11.45 -4.84
N PHE A 19 -2.30 10.47 -5.39
CA PHE A 19 -2.79 9.67 -6.51
C PHE A 19 -4.11 8.98 -6.14
N LEU A 20 -4.17 8.35 -4.97
CA LEU A 20 -5.36 7.66 -4.49
C LEU A 20 -6.52 8.61 -4.26
N ARG A 21 -6.26 9.78 -3.68
CA ARG A 21 -7.32 10.79 -3.47
C ARG A 21 -7.90 11.25 -4.80
N LYS A 22 -7.07 11.47 -5.80
CA LYS A 22 -7.54 11.84 -7.14
C LYS A 22 -8.37 10.76 -7.80
N LYS A 23 -8.13 9.50 -7.45
CA LYS A 23 -8.92 8.37 -7.95
C LYS A 23 -10.18 8.09 -7.13
N GLY A 24 -10.47 8.93 -6.15
CA GLY A 24 -11.69 8.82 -5.37
C GLY A 24 -11.58 7.94 -4.13
N TYR A 25 -10.38 7.57 -3.72
CA TYR A 25 -10.18 6.86 -2.46
C TYR A 25 -10.25 7.85 -1.31
N LYS A 26 -11.08 7.53 -0.32
CA LYS A 26 -11.15 8.32 0.90
C LYS A 26 -10.18 7.69 1.91
N LEU A 27 -9.05 8.35 2.13
CA LEU A 27 -8.05 7.84 3.07
C LEU A 27 -8.54 8.05 4.50
N MET A 28 -8.62 6.95 5.25
CA MET A 28 -9.13 6.95 6.62
C MET A 28 -8.01 6.89 7.65
N LYS A 29 -7.01 6.08 7.40
CA LYS A 29 -5.85 5.91 8.27
C LYS A 29 -4.59 5.86 7.43
N LEU A 30 -3.52 6.45 7.95
CA LEU A 30 -2.20 6.39 7.32
C LEU A 30 -1.22 5.81 8.34
N ASN A 31 -0.33 4.94 7.85
CA ASN A 31 0.71 4.32 8.68
C ASN A 31 0.11 3.72 9.96
N TYR A 32 -0.92 2.91 9.79
CA TYR A 32 -1.65 2.32 10.90
C TYR A 32 -0.92 1.11 11.46
N ARG A 33 -0.60 1.15 12.76
CA ARG A 33 0.09 0.04 13.42
C ARG A 33 -0.88 -1.00 13.94
N THR A 34 -0.56 -2.27 13.67
CA THR A 34 -1.26 -3.42 14.24
C THR A 34 -0.27 -4.23 15.08
N PHE A 35 -0.78 -5.26 15.74
CA PHE A 35 0.09 -6.20 16.43
C PHE A 35 1.10 -6.87 15.48
N PHE A 36 0.69 -7.08 14.22
CA PHE A 36 1.50 -7.82 13.23
C PHE A 36 2.38 -6.92 12.37
N GLY A 37 2.30 -5.60 12.51
CA GLY A 37 3.08 -4.68 11.70
C GLY A 37 2.33 -3.41 11.38
N GLU A 38 2.49 -2.90 10.16
CA GLU A 38 1.93 -1.62 9.75
C GLU A 38 1.17 -1.75 8.44
N ILE A 39 0.06 -1.03 8.36
CA ILE A 39 -0.69 -0.86 7.10
C ILE A 39 -0.39 0.54 6.59
N ASP A 40 0.08 0.66 5.35
CA ASP A 40 0.47 1.96 4.80
C ASP A 40 -0.70 2.92 4.69
N ALA A 41 -1.86 2.44 4.26
CA ALA A 41 -3.09 3.22 4.25
C ALA A 41 -4.31 2.32 4.36
N VAL A 42 -5.35 2.84 5.00
CA VAL A 42 -6.68 2.24 5.00
C VAL A 42 -7.62 3.26 4.39
N ALA A 43 -8.38 2.86 3.38
CA ALA A 43 -9.24 3.76 2.64
C ALA A 43 -10.62 3.16 2.43
N LYS A 44 -11.55 4.03 2.03
CA LYS A 44 -12.85 3.61 1.49
C LYS A 44 -12.90 3.92 0.00
N LYS A 45 -13.39 2.98 -0.76
CA LYS A 45 -13.64 3.14 -2.19
C LYS A 45 -14.96 2.46 -2.51
N GLY A 46 -16.01 3.26 -2.75
CA GLY A 46 -17.36 2.71 -2.86
C GLY A 46 -17.75 2.00 -1.57
N ASP A 47 -18.19 0.76 -1.70
CA ASP A 47 -18.58 -0.06 -0.54
C ASP A 47 -17.42 -0.84 0.08
N PHE A 48 -16.22 -0.71 -0.47
CA PHE A 48 -15.06 -1.47 -0.01
C PHE A 48 -14.24 -0.72 1.01
N ILE A 49 -13.76 -1.47 2.00
CA ILE A 49 -12.64 -1.05 2.83
C ILE A 49 -11.39 -1.56 2.09
N VAL A 50 -10.48 -0.66 1.78
CA VAL A 50 -9.30 -1.00 0.99
C VAL A 50 -8.06 -0.83 1.83
N PHE A 51 -7.30 -1.92 1.98
CA PHE A 51 -6.00 -1.89 2.65
C PHE A 51 -4.94 -1.72 1.59
N ILE A 52 -4.09 -0.73 1.76
CA ILE A 52 -3.17 -0.33 0.71
C ILE A 52 -1.73 -0.52 1.15
N GLU A 53 -0.99 -1.26 0.35
CA GLU A 53 0.45 -1.38 0.48
C GLU A 53 1.10 -0.49 -0.56
N ILE A 54 2.02 0.35 -0.12
CA ILE A 54 2.75 1.27 -1.00
C ILE A 54 4.17 0.78 -1.15
N LYS A 55 4.57 0.50 -2.37
CA LYS A 55 5.93 0.08 -2.68
C LYS A 55 6.61 1.12 -3.55
N THR A 56 7.74 1.63 -3.08
CA THR A 56 8.48 2.68 -3.78
C THR A 56 9.88 2.21 -4.10
N ARG A 57 10.33 2.49 -5.31
CA ARG A 57 11.71 2.25 -5.75
C ARG A 57 12.17 3.36 -6.67
N ARG A 58 13.49 3.56 -6.71
CA ARG A 58 14.08 4.35 -7.78
C ARG A 58 14.12 3.53 -9.07
N SER A 59 14.16 4.23 -10.19
CA SER A 59 14.33 3.63 -11.52
C SER A 59 15.44 2.60 -11.50
N SER A 60 15.15 1.39 -11.94
CA SER A 60 16.13 0.33 -12.01
C SER A 60 15.74 -0.69 -13.06
N SER A 61 16.68 -1.55 -13.40
CA SER A 61 16.45 -2.66 -14.34
C SER A 61 15.69 -3.83 -13.71
N LEU A 62 15.34 -3.75 -12.42
CA LEU A 62 14.73 -4.86 -11.70
C LEU A 62 13.22 -4.96 -11.88
N GLY A 63 12.65 -4.14 -12.75
CA GLY A 63 11.22 -4.17 -13.05
C GLY A 63 10.39 -3.30 -12.10
N PRO A 64 9.04 -3.40 -12.19
CA PRO A 64 8.16 -2.60 -11.37
C PRO A 64 8.30 -2.91 -9.87
N PRO A 65 8.11 -1.89 -9.00
CA PRO A 65 8.23 -2.10 -7.55
C PRO A 65 7.32 -3.20 -6.97
N TYR A 66 6.13 -3.40 -7.51
CA TYR A 66 5.19 -4.41 -6.98
C TYR A 66 5.72 -5.83 -7.10
N LEU A 67 6.66 -6.10 -8.01
CA LEU A 67 7.26 -7.43 -8.16
C LEU A 67 8.13 -7.82 -6.96
N ALA A 68 8.47 -6.87 -6.09
CA ALA A 68 9.23 -7.16 -4.89
C ALA A 68 8.37 -7.71 -3.75
N ILE A 69 7.05 -7.81 -3.94
CA ILE A 69 6.16 -8.31 -2.89
C ILE A 69 6.14 -9.84 -2.94
N THR A 70 6.63 -10.45 -1.87
CA THR A 70 6.74 -11.90 -1.75
C THR A 70 5.47 -12.52 -1.18
N LYS A 71 5.35 -13.85 -1.24
CA LYS A 71 4.25 -14.57 -0.60
C LYS A 71 4.20 -14.35 0.90
N ALA A 72 5.37 -14.28 1.54
CA ALA A 72 5.45 -13.98 2.97
C ALA A 72 4.91 -12.58 3.27
N LYS A 73 5.23 -11.60 2.42
CA LYS A 73 4.72 -10.24 2.56
C LYS A 73 3.21 -10.19 2.34
N GLU A 74 2.69 -10.94 1.36
CA GLU A 74 1.25 -11.03 1.14
C GLU A 74 0.52 -11.55 2.37
N ARG A 75 1.02 -12.62 2.98
CA ARG A 75 0.44 -13.16 4.23
C ARG A 75 0.46 -12.13 5.34
N HIS A 76 1.53 -11.36 5.43
CA HIS A 76 1.68 -10.30 6.43
C HIS A 76 0.62 -9.20 6.24
N ILE A 77 0.43 -8.79 4.99
CA ILE A 77 -0.58 -7.78 4.63
C ILE A 77 -1.98 -8.28 5.00
N ILE A 78 -2.29 -9.54 4.69
CA ILE A 78 -3.58 -10.14 5.02
C ILE A 78 -3.81 -10.15 6.54
N ARG A 79 -2.80 -10.55 7.32
CA ARG A 79 -2.91 -10.55 8.78
C ARG A 79 -3.20 -9.16 9.34
N ASN A 80 -2.51 -8.16 8.80
CA ASN A 80 -2.74 -6.77 9.19
C ASN A 80 -4.17 -6.34 8.89
N ALA A 81 -4.66 -6.68 7.70
CA ALA A 81 -6.03 -6.36 7.30
C ALA A 81 -7.06 -7.02 8.20
N LEU A 82 -6.90 -8.31 8.47
CA LEU A 82 -7.82 -9.05 9.34
C LEU A 82 -7.81 -8.50 10.77
N SER A 83 -6.64 -8.11 11.27
CA SER A 83 -6.50 -7.50 12.58
C SER A 83 -7.27 -6.17 12.67
N TYR A 84 -7.18 -5.35 11.65
CA TYR A 84 -7.93 -4.09 11.57
C TYR A 84 -9.44 -4.34 11.58
N LEU A 85 -9.90 -5.26 10.73
CA LEU A 85 -11.33 -5.57 10.61
C LEU A 85 -11.88 -6.09 11.93
N LYS A 86 -11.14 -6.94 12.60
CA LYS A 86 -11.55 -7.48 13.90
C LYS A 86 -11.63 -6.39 14.95
N ARG A 87 -10.62 -5.52 15.00
CA ARG A 87 -10.57 -4.44 16.00
C ARG A 87 -11.75 -3.49 15.89
N TYR A 88 -12.19 -3.20 14.69
CA TYR A 88 -13.26 -2.22 14.45
C TYR A 88 -14.62 -2.87 14.18
N GLY A 89 -14.75 -4.17 14.39
CA GLY A 89 -16.02 -4.87 14.21
C GLY A 89 -16.50 -4.87 12.77
N LEU A 90 -15.60 -4.95 11.82
CA LEU A 90 -15.87 -4.84 10.40
C LEU A 90 -15.70 -6.15 9.64
N ALA A 91 -15.73 -7.28 10.34
CA ALA A 91 -15.46 -8.60 9.73
C ALA A 91 -16.40 -8.95 8.59
N ASP A 92 -17.64 -8.43 8.60
CA ASP A 92 -18.63 -8.71 7.57
C ASP A 92 -18.63 -7.69 6.43
N SER A 93 -17.69 -6.76 6.45
CA SER A 93 -17.59 -5.72 5.42
C SER A 93 -16.94 -6.27 4.16
N TYR A 94 -17.26 -5.67 3.01
CA TYR A 94 -16.49 -5.89 1.79
C TYR A 94 -15.12 -5.25 1.97
N TRP A 95 -14.08 -5.99 1.67
CA TRP A 95 -12.72 -5.48 1.78
C TRP A 95 -11.81 -6.09 0.71
N ARG A 96 -10.75 -5.39 0.42
CA ARG A 96 -9.75 -5.88 -0.52
C ARG A 96 -8.40 -5.22 -0.20
N ILE A 97 -7.35 -5.75 -0.82
CA ILE A 97 -6.00 -5.22 -0.70
C ILE A 97 -5.56 -4.71 -2.06
N ASP A 98 -5.19 -3.43 -2.10
CA ASP A 98 -4.64 -2.80 -3.31
C ASP A 98 -3.17 -2.50 -3.07
N ILE A 99 -2.40 -2.50 -4.15
CA ILE A 99 -0.99 -2.13 -4.10
C ILE A 99 -0.77 -0.92 -4.98
N VAL A 100 -0.09 0.08 -4.44
CA VAL A 100 0.38 1.23 -5.21
C VAL A 100 1.88 1.12 -5.38
N SER A 101 2.30 1.09 -6.62
CA SER A 101 3.70 0.93 -7.01
C SER A 101 4.21 2.27 -7.53
N VAL A 102 5.16 2.87 -6.83
CA VAL A 102 5.71 4.18 -7.16
C VAL A 102 7.14 4.03 -7.60
N LYS A 103 7.43 4.48 -8.80
CA LYS A 103 8.78 4.47 -9.37
C LYS A 103 9.29 5.90 -9.46
N LEU A 104 10.43 6.16 -8.84
CA LEU A 104 11.08 7.47 -8.86
C LEU A 104 12.30 7.44 -9.76
N ASN A 105 12.60 8.57 -10.40
CA ASN A 105 13.85 8.72 -11.11
C ASN A 105 14.98 9.07 -10.13
N TYR A 106 16.20 9.21 -10.62
CA TYR A 106 17.34 9.53 -9.76
C TYR A 106 17.28 10.91 -9.14
N GLY A 107 16.45 11.81 -9.69
CA GLY A 107 16.18 13.12 -9.10
C GLY A 107 15.04 13.08 -8.07
N HIS A 108 14.62 11.91 -7.64
CA HIS A 108 13.54 11.70 -6.66
C HIS A 108 12.18 12.23 -7.13
N LYS A 109 11.98 12.30 -8.45
CA LYS A 109 10.68 12.67 -9.02
C LYS A 109 9.94 11.42 -9.47
N VAL A 110 8.63 11.48 -9.39
CA VAL A 110 7.78 10.37 -9.79
C VAL A 110 7.90 10.14 -11.30
N GLU A 111 8.36 8.95 -11.67
CA GLU A 111 8.45 8.51 -13.05
C GLU A 111 7.19 7.77 -13.47
N ASN A 112 6.64 6.97 -12.54
CA ASN A 112 5.44 6.19 -12.80
C ASN A 112 4.75 5.82 -11.50
N ILE A 113 3.41 5.84 -11.51
CA ILE A 113 2.60 5.29 -10.42
C ILE A 113 1.61 4.31 -11.02
N GLU A 114 1.54 3.13 -10.44
CA GLU A 114 0.64 2.08 -10.89
C GLU A 114 -0.20 1.59 -9.72
N LEU A 115 -1.50 1.46 -9.96
CA LEU A 115 -2.43 0.92 -8.97
C LEU A 115 -2.84 -0.49 -9.40
N ILE A 116 -2.60 -1.45 -8.52
CA ILE A 116 -3.04 -2.83 -8.72
C ILE A 116 -4.18 -3.08 -7.76
N GLU A 117 -5.41 -3.08 -8.25
CA GLU A 117 -6.58 -3.32 -7.43
C GLU A 117 -6.73 -4.80 -7.14
N ASN A 118 -7.18 -5.10 -5.92
CA ASN A 118 -7.41 -6.48 -5.47
C ASN A 118 -6.20 -7.37 -5.76
N ALA A 119 -5.04 -6.86 -5.38
CA ALA A 119 -3.76 -7.45 -5.76
C ALA A 119 -3.38 -8.70 -4.97
N VAL A 120 -4.02 -8.92 -3.82
CA VAL A 120 -3.70 -10.04 -2.92
C VAL A 120 -4.98 -10.75 -2.60
N GLU A 121 -5.05 -12.04 -2.96
CA GLU A 121 -6.19 -12.87 -2.65
C GLU A 121 -6.01 -13.54 -1.29
N ASP A 122 -7.10 -13.61 -0.52
CA ASP A 122 -7.09 -14.27 0.78
C ASP A 122 -7.34 -15.78 0.58
N ASN A 123 -6.27 -16.47 0.18
CA ASN A 123 -6.28 -17.92 -0.02
C ASN A 123 -5.55 -18.66 1.10
N TYR A 124 -5.25 -17.98 2.18
CA TYR A 124 -4.43 -18.53 3.24
C TYR A 124 -5.23 -18.92 4.48
#